data_632c8a190a6e9bace4f6ea62981c3c04
#
_entry.id   632c8a190a6e9bace4f6ea62981c3c04
#
_cell.length_a   1.000
_cell.length_b   1.000
_cell.length_c   1.000
_cell.angle_alpha   90.00
_cell.angle_beta   90.00
_cell.angle_gamma   90.00
#
_symmetry.space_group_name_H-M   'P 1'
#
loop_
_entity.id
_entity.type
_entity.pdbx_description
1 polymer ?
#
loop_
_entity_poly.entity_id
_entity_poly.type
_entity_poly.pdbx_seq_one_letter_code
_entity_poly.pdbx_strand_id
1 'polypeptide(L)'
;MPALANTTRAIARSWTQHSLPVARASCGTMQSRSISEVHSTSSFDSPFKGQGTSTKIPSFGAYRSSSRKGEEGPKLVQYFMVGTMGALASLGAKATVQDFLVNMSASADVLAQAKVEIDLAAIPEGKNVIIKWRGKPVFIRHRTEGEIKEAEDTKWESLRDPQSDSDRVKKPEWLIMLGVCTHLGCVPIGEAGDFGGWFCPCHGSHYDISGRIRKGPAPLNLEVPEYDFPEDGKVVIG
;
A
#
# COMPACT_ATOMS: atom_id res chain seq x y z
N MET A 1 -14.64 -19.87 52.09
CA MET A 1 -14.18 -18.72 51.23
C MET A 1 -12.69 -18.62 51.38
N PRO A 2 -11.91 -19.00 50.37
CA PRO A 2 -10.51 -18.52 50.28
C PRO A 2 -10.34 -17.66 49.02
N ALA A 3 -9.66 -16.53 49.22
CA ALA A 3 -9.33 -15.53 48.22
C ALA A 3 -8.28 -16.07 47.24
N LEU A 4 -8.56 -15.93 45.94
CA LEU A 4 -7.62 -16.19 44.86
C LEU A 4 -6.74 -14.97 44.67
N ALA A 5 -5.46 -15.10 45.01
CA ALA A 5 -4.44 -14.11 44.77
C ALA A 5 -4.07 -14.07 43.27
N ASN A 6 -4.28 -12.92 42.66
CA ASN A 6 -3.90 -12.59 41.29
C ASN A 6 -2.38 -12.30 41.26
N THR A 7 -1.58 -13.23 40.76
CA THR A 7 -0.16 -13.02 40.47
C THR A 7 -0.02 -12.53 39.01
N THR A 8 -0.03 -11.26 38.83
CA THR A 8 0.43 -10.60 37.59
C THR A 8 1.96 -10.69 37.52
N ARG A 9 2.49 -11.66 36.78
CA ARG A 9 3.90 -11.70 36.40
C ARG A 9 4.17 -10.66 35.32
N ALA A 10 4.73 -9.55 35.73
CA ALA A 10 5.34 -8.58 34.81
C ALA A 10 6.61 -9.22 34.22
N ILE A 11 6.57 -9.55 32.92
CA ILE A 11 7.77 -9.92 32.17
C ILE A 11 8.48 -8.64 31.76
N ALA A 12 9.39 -8.18 32.62
CA ALA A 12 10.37 -7.17 32.24
C ALA A 12 11.34 -7.79 31.22
N ARG A 13 11.18 -7.49 29.95
CA ARG A 13 12.21 -7.77 28.95
C ARG A 13 13.34 -6.79 29.16
N SER A 14 14.44 -7.26 29.76
CA SER A 14 15.71 -6.54 29.81
C SER A 14 16.25 -6.43 28.37
N TRP A 15 16.23 -5.24 27.81
CA TRP A 15 16.98 -4.92 26.61
C TRP A 15 18.45 -4.78 27.01
N THR A 16 19.21 -5.86 26.89
CA THR A 16 20.67 -5.76 26.88
C THR A 16 21.07 -5.07 25.57
N GLN A 17 21.47 -3.82 25.70
CA GLN A 17 22.14 -3.09 24.64
C GLN A 17 23.49 -3.78 24.42
N HIS A 18 23.57 -4.66 23.42
CA HIS A 18 24.86 -5.07 22.88
C HIS A 18 25.43 -3.89 22.09
N SER A 19 26.24 -3.10 22.76
CA SER A 19 27.15 -2.16 22.12
C SER A 19 28.16 -2.97 21.32
N LEU A 20 28.01 -3.01 20.01
CA LEU A 20 29.03 -3.52 19.11
C LEU A 20 30.31 -2.69 19.30
N PRO A 21 31.49 -3.30 19.42
CA PRO A 21 32.72 -2.55 19.46
C PRO A 21 32.92 -1.82 18.16
N VAL A 22 32.92 -0.50 18.22
CA VAL A 22 33.35 0.35 17.12
C VAL A 22 34.80 0.01 16.86
N ALA A 23 35.07 -0.76 15.81
CA ALA A 23 36.41 -0.96 15.33
C ALA A 23 36.97 0.43 14.95
N ARG A 24 37.80 1.00 15.78
CA ARG A 24 38.62 2.15 15.44
C ARG A 24 39.50 1.71 14.27
N ALA A 25 39.13 2.12 13.07
CA ALA A 25 40.03 2.10 11.96
C ALA A 25 41.21 2.98 12.37
N SER A 26 42.35 2.34 12.68
CA SER A 26 43.63 3.04 12.83
C SER A 26 43.89 3.68 11.49
N CYS A 27 43.77 4.99 11.44
CA CYS A 27 44.27 5.80 10.35
C CYS A 27 45.78 5.54 10.29
N GLY A 28 46.16 4.60 9.42
CA GLY A 28 47.58 4.37 9.11
C GLY A 28 48.15 5.70 8.63
N THR A 29 49.15 6.20 9.35
CA THR A 29 49.94 7.33 8.96
C THR A 29 50.34 7.11 7.52
N MET A 30 49.80 7.93 6.60
CA MET A 30 50.32 8.05 5.26
C MET A 30 51.75 8.51 5.40
N GLN A 31 52.67 7.56 5.26
CA GLN A 31 54.07 7.89 5.06
C GLN A 31 54.17 8.74 3.82
N SER A 32 54.41 10.03 3.99
CA SER A 32 54.74 10.94 2.92
C SER A 32 56.01 10.42 2.30
N ARG A 33 55.89 9.65 1.23
CA ARG A 33 57.03 9.39 0.34
C ARG A 33 57.45 10.74 -0.20
N SER A 34 58.66 11.13 0.17
CA SER A 34 59.29 12.32 -0.36
C SER A 34 59.26 12.29 -1.90
N ILE A 35 58.71 13.33 -2.47
CA ILE A 35 58.57 13.55 -3.93
C ILE A 35 59.96 13.84 -4.58
N SER A 36 61.04 13.36 -4.02
CA SER A 36 62.37 13.67 -4.44
C SER A 36 62.98 12.73 -5.51
N GLU A 37 62.22 11.76 -6.02
CA GLU A 37 62.67 10.93 -7.15
C GLU A 37 61.63 10.87 -8.29
N VAL A 38 61.07 12.01 -8.65
CA VAL A 38 60.57 12.14 -9.99
C VAL A 38 61.74 12.51 -10.87
N HIS A 39 62.37 11.51 -11.47
CA HIS A 39 63.28 11.73 -12.54
C HIS A 39 62.55 12.52 -13.61
N SER A 40 62.82 13.81 -13.67
CA SER A 40 62.36 14.74 -14.68
C SER A 40 63.09 14.45 -16.02
N THR A 41 62.59 13.44 -16.73
CA THR A 41 62.96 13.23 -18.12
C THR A 41 61.76 13.44 -19.02
N SER A 42 61.12 14.56 -18.86
CA SER A 42 60.33 15.16 -19.91
C SER A 42 60.27 16.66 -19.61
N SER A 43 61.14 17.43 -20.20
CA SER A 43 60.90 18.85 -20.32
C SER A 43 59.58 19.03 -21.02
N PHE A 44 58.54 19.39 -20.24
CA PHE A 44 57.31 19.85 -20.79
C PHE A 44 57.54 21.25 -21.34
N ASP A 45 57.87 21.29 -22.62
CA ASP A 45 57.94 22.55 -23.32
C ASP A 45 56.50 23.09 -23.47
N SER A 46 56.23 24.10 -22.68
CA SER A 46 54.99 24.81 -22.73
C SER A 46 54.74 25.34 -24.14
N PRO A 47 53.58 25.05 -24.76
CA PRO A 47 53.23 25.54 -26.09
C PRO A 47 53.13 27.06 -26.16
N PHE A 48 53.23 27.76 -25.05
CA PHE A 48 53.22 29.24 -24.96
C PHE A 48 54.57 29.86 -25.00
N LYS A 49 55.68 29.10 -25.11
CA LYS A 49 57.03 29.63 -25.23
C LYS A 49 57.57 29.70 -26.66
N GLY A 50 56.72 29.63 -27.66
CA GLY A 50 57.08 30.00 -29.04
C GLY A 50 58.16 29.15 -29.74
N GLN A 51 58.47 27.97 -29.24
CA GLN A 51 59.39 27.04 -29.89
C GLN A 51 58.78 25.68 -30.06
N GLY A 52 58.55 25.32 -31.30
CA GLY A 52 58.29 23.98 -31.80
C GLY A 52 57.11 23.19 -31.11
N THR A 53 56.00 23.13 -31.75
CA THR A 53 54.94 22.21 -31.37
C THR A 53 55.45 20.78 -31.30
N SER A 54 55.80 20.31 -30.11
CA SER A 54 56.09 18.90 -29.87
C SER A 54 54.78 18.09 -30.05
N THR A 55 54.73 17.33 -31.13
CA THR A 55 53.60 16.38 -31.37
C THR A 55 53.69 15.13 -30.50
N LYS A 56 54.60 15.09 -29.53
CA LYS A 56 54.73 13.95 -28.61
C LYS A 56 53.63 14.04 -27.57
N ILE A 57 52.72 13.13 -27.66
CA ILE A 57 51.67 12.91 -26.64
C ILE A 57 52.36 12.58 -25.30
N PRO A 58 52.07 13.29 -24.19
CA PRO A 58 52.66 12.97 -22.89
C PRO A 58 52.37 11.54 -22.50
N SER A 59 53.38 10.84 -21.98
CA SER A 59 53.20 9.47 -21.52
C SER A 59 52.39 9.45 -20.22
N PHE A 60 51.21 8.86 -20.25
CA PHE A 60 50.37 8.59 -19.08
C PHE A 60 50.77 7.28 -18.38
N GLY A 61 51.96 6.76 -18.63
CA GLY A 61 52.44 5.50 -18.04
C GLY A 61 52.38 5.47 -16.50
N ALA A 62 52.62 6.61 -15.84
CA ALA A 62 52.56 6.76 -14.39
C ALA A 62 51.12 6.65 -13.83
N TYR A 63 50.11 6.93 -14.64
CA TYR A 63 48.69 6.84 -14.27
C TYR A 63 48.04 5.49 -14.64
N ARG A 64 48.79 4.66 -15.40
CA ARG A 64 48.34 3.30 -15.69
C ARG A 64 48.72 2.39 -14.51
N SER A 65 47.77 1.72 -13.94
CA SER A 65 48.11 0.67 -12.97
C SER A 65 49.06 -0.32 -13.61
N SER A 66 50.19 -0.62 -12.95
CA SER A 66 51.12 -1.61 -13.45
C SER A 66 50.38 -2.93 -13.62
N SER A 67 50.23 -3.37 -14.85
CA SER A 67 49.63 -4.63 -15.22
C SER A 67 50.44 -5.75 -14.58
N ARG A 68 50.03 -6.21 -13.40
CA ARG A 68 50.59 -7.43 -12.82
C ARG A 68 50.14 -8.60 -13.70
N LYS A 69 51.08 -9.41 -14.13
CA LYS A 69 50.84 -10.67 -14.81
C LYS A 69 49.98 -11.54 -13.92
N GLY A 70 48.66 -11.56 -14.18
CA GLY A 70 47.65 -12.24 -13.33
C GLY A 70 46.40 -11.36 -13.19
N GLU A 71 45.79 -11.00 -14.32
CA GLU A 71 44.69 -10.00 -14.38
C GLU A 71 43.35 -10.43 -13.75
N GLU A 72 43.19 -11.70 -13.39
CA GLU A 72 41.88 -12.18 -12.91
C GLU A 72 41.59 -11.85 -11.45
N GLY A 73 42.61 -11.84 -10.58
CA GLY A 73 42.45 -11.56 -9.16
C GLY A 73 41.94 -10.15 -8.87
N PRO A 74 42.49 -9.08 -9.45
CA PRO A 74 41.98 -7.72 -9.19
C PRO A 74 40.55 -7.51 -9.76
N LYS A 75 40.23 -8.13 -10.89
CA LYS A 75 38.89 -8.07 -11.45
C LYS A 75 37.87 -8.76 -10.55
N LEU A 76 38.20 -9.92 -10.00
CA LEU A 76 37.34 -10.66 -9.07
C LEU A 76 37.03 -9.84 -7.81
N VAL A 77 38.06 -9.25 -7.22
CA VAL A 77 37.89 -8.38 -6.02
C VAL A 77 37.04 -7.16 -6.36
N GLN A 78 37.26 -6.55 -7.52
CA GLN A 78 36.48 -5.40 -7.95
C GLN A 78 35.00 -5.75 -8.16
N TYR A 79 34.69 -6.86 -8.83
CA TYR A 79 33.31 -7.32 -9.01
C TYR A 79 32.67 -7.72 -7.68
N PHE A 80 33.42 -8.35 -6.79
CA PHE A 80 32.95 -8.68 -5.45
C PHE A 80 32.61 -7.42 -4.65
N MET A 81 33.49 -6.42 -4.65
CA MET A 81 33.25 -5.15 -3.97
C MET A 81 32.03 -4.40 -4.55
N VAL A 82 31.94 -4.30 -5.87
CA VAL A 82 30.80 -3.63 -6.52
C VAL A 82 29.51 -4.39 -6.27
N GLY A 83 29.53 -5.73 -6.35
CA GLY A 83 28.37 -6.57 -6.08
C GLY A 83 27.90 -6.47 -4.65
N THR A 84 28.79 -6.56 -3.67
CA THR A 84 28.43 -6.43 -2.24
C THR A 84 27.94 -5.02 -1.91
N MET A 85 28.56 -3.99 -2.44
CA MET A 85 28.14 -2.61 -2.24
C MET A 85 26.77 -2.35 -2.87
N GLY A 86 26.53 -2.88 -4.07
CA GLY A 86 25.24 -2.83 -4.73
C GLY A 86 24.13 -3.56 -3.94
N ALA A 87 24.43 -4.74 -3.42
CA ALA A 87 23.50 -5.49 -2.58
C ALA A 87 23.17 -4.73 -1.28
N LEU A 88 24.18 -4.21 -0.58
CA LEU A 88 23.98 -3.43 0.64
C LEU A 88 23.20 -2.14 0.38
N ALA A 89 23.49 -1.44 -0.70
CA ALA A 89 22.78 -0.23 -1.09
C ALA A 89 21.32 -0.50 -1.42
N SER A 90 21.02 -1.59 -2.14
CA SER A 90 19.65 -1.96 -2.48
C SER A 90 18.85 -2.41 -1.25
N LEU A 91 19.46 -3.15 -0.33
CA LEU A 91 18.84 -3.53 0.93
C LEU A 91 18.57 -2.30 1.81
N GLY A 92 19.51 -1.37 1.89
CA GLY A 92 19.33 -0.12 2.62
C GLY A 92 18.23 0.75 2.02
N ALA A 93 18.20 0.92 0.71
CA ALA A 93 17.14 1.63 0.02
C ALA A 93 15.76 0.99 0.26
N LYS A 94 15.67 -0.34 0.14
CA LYS A 94 14.43 -1.08 0.45
C LYS A 94 13.97 -0.83 1.88
N ALA A 95 14.87 -0.97 2.87
CA ALA A 95 14.53 -0.77 4.27
C ALA A 95 14.03 0.64 4.55
N THR A 96 14.71 1.68 4.03
CA THR A 96 14.33 3.07 4.20
C THR A 96 12.94 3.36 3.60
N VAL A 97 12.68 2.88 2.38
CA VAL A 97 11.38 3.05 1.73
C VAL A 97 10.29 2.30 2.49
N GLN A 98 10.57 1.08 2.95
CA GLN A 98 9.63 0.28 3.70
C GLN A 98 9.27 0.94 5.04
N ASP A 99 10.24 1.44 5.80
CA ASP A 99 10.01 2.12 7.07
C ASP A 99 9.17 3.39 6.87
N PHE A 100 9.43 4.14 5.81
CA PHE A 100 8.62 5.31 5.48
C PHE A 100 7.17 4.93 5.14
N LEU A 101 6.98 3.90 4.32
CA LEU A 101 5.64 3.45 3.93
C LEU A 101 4.86 2.82 5.09
N VAL A 102 5.52 2.12 6.00
CA VAL A 102 4.88 1.55 7.20
C VAL A 102 4.26 2.63 8.07
N ASN A 103 4.92 3.79 8.20
CA ASN A 103 4.36 4.92 8.96
C ASN A 103 3.09 5.51 8.32
N MET A 104 2.90 5.29 7.01
CA MET A 104 1.69 5.71 6.28
C MET A 104 0.63 4.61 6.20
N SER A 105 0.92 3.41 6.69
CA SER A 105 -0.02 2.28 6.69
C SER A 105 -1.10 2.46 7.77
N ALA A 106 -2.19 1.69 7.63
CA ALA A 106 -3.26 1.68 8.61
C ALA A 106 -2.74 1.27 10.00
N SER A 107 -3.14 2.00 11.05
CA SER A 107 -2.82 1.66 12.43
C SER A 107 -3.47 0.33 12.85
N ALA A 108 -2.96 -0.30 13.89
CA ALA A 108 -3.52 -1.55 14.43
C ALA A 108 -5.00 -1.41 14.80
N ASP A 109 -5.42 -0.23 15.30
CA ASP A 109 -6.81 0.05 15.63
C ASP A 109 -7.70 0.09 14.38
N VAL A 110 -7.20 0.66 13.28
CA VAL A 110 -7.93 0.67 12.00
C VAL A 110 -8.03 -0.74 11.43
N LEU A 111 -6.99 -1.56 11.58
CA LEU A 111 -7.01 -2.96 11.15
C LEU A 111 -7.95 -3.81 12.02
N ALA A 112 -8.05 -3.53 13.31
CA ALA A 112 -8.99 -4.19 14.21
C ALA A 112 -10.45 -3.91 13.84
N GLN A 113 -10.74 -2.73 13.27
CA GLN A 113 -12.07 -2.35 12.77
C GLN A 113 -12.31 -2.81 11.31
N ALA A 114 -11.44 -3.65 10.77
CA ALA A 114 -11.56 -4.10 9.38
C ALA A 114 -12.79 -4.97 9.14
N LYS A 115 -13.27 -5.67 10.18
CA LYS A 115 -14.47 -6.52 10.14
C LYS A 115 -15.51 -5.99 11.12
N VAL A 116 -16.77 -6.00 10.70
CA VAL A 116 -17.93 -5.65 11.54
C VAL A 116 -18.91 -6.80 11.52
N GLU A 117 -19.25 -7.28 12.69
CA GLU A 117 -20.29 -8.30 12.92
C GLU A 117 -21.59 -7.62 13.32
N ILE A 118 -22.71 -8.04 12.70
CA ILE A 118 -24.02 -7.44 12.89
C ILE A 118 -25.04 -8.54 13.12
N ASP A 119 -25.89 -8.37 14.13
CA ASP A 119 -27.02 -9.23 14.41
C ASP A 119 -28.22 -8.81 13.54
N LEU A 120 -28.62 -9.70 12.64
CA LEU A 120 -29.73 -9.49 11.71
C LEU A 120 -31.09 -9.71 12.40
N ALA A 121 -31.16 -10.49 13.48
CA ALA A 121 -32.40 -10.75 14.20
C ALA A 121 -33.02 -9.47 14.78
N ALA A 122 -32.19 -8.45 15.03
CA ALA A 122 -32.67 -7.15 15.51
C ALA A 122 -33.30 -6.27 14.41
N ILE A 123 -33.26 -6.68 13.14
CA ILE A 123 -33.71 -5.85 12.00
C ILE A 123 -35.02 -6.42 11.48
N PRO A 124 -36.18 -5.74 11.71
CA PRO A 124 -37.48 -6.19 11.20
C PRO A 124 -37.55 -6.02 9.67
N GLU A 125 -38.43 -6.78 9.04
CA GLU A 125 -38.70 -6.70 7.61
C GLU A 125 -39.09 -5.29 7.15
N GLY A 126 -38.64 -4.90 5.98
CA GLY A 126 -38.88 -3.59 5.37
C GLY A 126 -38.09 -2.45 6.02
N LYS A 127 -37.13 -2.74 6.92
CA LYS A 127 -36.28 -1.70 7.52
C LYS A 127 -34.92 -1.66 6.91
N ASN A 128 -34.40 -0.42 6.82
CA ASN A 128 -33.05 -0.12 6.37
C ASN A 128 -32.22 0.37 7.55
N VAL A 129 -31.14 -0.31 7.87
CA VAL A 129 -30.19 0.07 8.91
C VAL A 129 -28.92 0.59 8.28
N ILE A 130 -28.36 1.65 8.87
CA ILE A 130 -27.13 2.26 8.40
C ILE A 130 -26.07 2.04 9.47
N ILE A 131 -24.98 1.39 9.08
CA ILE A 131 -23.81 1.20 9.94
C ILE A 131 -22.60 1.88 9.33
N LYS A 132 -21.60 2.17 10.13
CA LYS A 132 -20.32 2.72 9.66
C LYS A 132 -19.27 1.63 9.61
N TRP A 133 -18.73 1.36 8.42
CA TRP A 133 -17.64 0.43 8.20
C TRP A 133 -16.52 1.10 7.42
N ARG A 134 -15.29 1.03 7.92
CA ARG A 134 -14.10 1.69 7.33
C ARG A 134 -14.34 3.16 6.94
N GLY A 135 -15.11 3.89 7.76
CA GLY A 135 -15.43 5.29 7.51
C GLY A 135 -16.54 5.54 6.48
N LYS A 136 -17.05 4.51 5.81
CA LYS A 136 -18.17 4.58 4.84
C LYS A 136 -19.45 4.06 5.46
N PRO A 137 -20.62 4.65 5.13
CA PRO A 137 -21.90 4.08 5.52
C PRO A 137 -22.17 2.81 4.72
N VAL A 138 -22.69 1.79 5.38
CA VAL A 138 -23.19 0.56 4.77
C VAL A 138 -24.69 0.48 5.06
N PHE A 139 -25.47 0.24 4.04
CA PHE A 139 -26.89 0.00 4.11
C PHE A 139 -27.13 -1.50 4.24
N ILE A 140 -27.96 -1.88 5.20
CA ILE A 140 -28.46 -3.23 5.39
C ILE A 140 -29.97 -3.14 5.38
N ARG A 141 -30.57 -3.71 4.35
CA ARG A 141 -32.03 -3.75 4.21
C ARG A 141 -32.54 -5.17 4.33
N HIS A 142 -33.48 -5.36 5.22
CA HIS A 142 -34.30 -6.57 5.30
C HIS A 142 -35.46 -6.42 4.32
N ARG A 143 -35.35 -7.05 3.15
CA ARG A 143 -36.30 -6.88 2.05
C ARG A 143 -37.56 -7.71 2.30
N THR A 144 -38.70 -7.16 1.94
CA THR A 144 -39.95 -7.87 1.89
C THR A 144 -40.07 -8.70 0.61
N GLU A 145 -40.95 -9.71 0.59
CA GLU A 145 -41.18 -10.54 -0.61
C GLU A 145 -41.59 -9.69 -1.83
N GLY A 146 -42.34 -8.59 -1.62
CA GLY A 146 -42.71 -7.66 -2.69
C GLY A 146 -41.54 -6.95 -3.31
N GLU A 147 -40.58 -6.51 -2.49
CA GLU A 147 -39.37 -5.85 -2.94
C GLU A 147 -38.43 -6.79 -3.69
N ILE A 148 -38.37 -8.06 -3.27
CA ILE A 148 -37.59 -9.08 -3.97
C ILE A 148 -38.15 -9.31 -5.38
N LYS A 149 -39.48 -9.48 -5.48
CA LYS A 149 -40.14 -9.63 -6.79
C LYS A 149 -39.96 -8.41 -7.70
N GLU A 150 -40.11 -7.21 -7.15
CA GLU A 150 -39.83 -5.98 -7.91
C GLU A 150 -38.37 -5.91 -8.43
N ALA A 151 -37.42 -6.35 -7.61
CA ALA A 151 -35.99 -6.39 -7.99
C ALA A 151 -35.72 -7.41 -9.11
N GLU A 152 -36.39 -8.58 -9.07
CA GLU A 152 -36.28 -9.65 -10.08
C GLU A 152 -36.99 -9.30 -11.38
N ASP A 153 -38.21 -8.71 -11.31
CA ASP A 153 -39.00 -8.31 -12.47
C ASP A 153 -38.38 -7.14 -13.26
N THR A 154 -37.42 -6.45 -12.68
CA THR A 154 -36.75 -5.34 -13.33
C THR A 154 -35.89 -5.83 -14.49
N LYS A 155 -36.08 -5.24 -15.69
CA LYS A 155 -35.26 -5.49 -16.88
C LYS A 155 -33.87 -4.89 -16.72
N TRP A 156 -33.03 -5.57 -15.94
CA TRP A 156 -31.69 -5.11 -15.58
C TRP A 156 -30.73 -5.00 -16.78
N GLU A 157 -30.95 -5.80 -17.86
CA GLU A 157 -30.13 -5.81 -19.07
C GLU A 157 -30.12 -4.48 -19.82
N SER A 158 -31.19 -3.69 -19.66
CA SER A 158 -31.31 -2.37 -20.31
C SER A 158 -30.76 -1.22 -19.46
N LEU A 159 -30.28 -1.52 -18.25
CA LEU A 159 -29.76 -0.50 -17.35
C LEU A 159 -28.34 -0.07 -17.75
N ARG A 160 -27.92 1.07 -17.24
CA ARG A 160 -26.60 1.65 -17.49
C ARG A 160 -25.47 0.72 -17.01
N ASP A 161 -25.67 0.09 -15.88
CA ASP A 161 -24.78 -0.92 -15.28
C ASP A 161 -25.60 -2.20 -15.09
N PRO A 162 -25.57 -3.11 -16.08
CA PRO A 162 -26.41 -4.29 -16.09
C PRO A 162 -25.91 -5.34 -15.09
N GLN A 163 -26.64 -5.51 -14.00
CA GLN A 163 -26.42 -6.55 -13.00
C GLN A 163 -27.76 -7.15 -12.57
N SER A 164 -27.83 -8.48 -12.47
CA SER A 164 -29.00 -9.16 -11.93
C SER A 164 -29.08 -8.94 -10.42
N ASP A 165 -30.26 -9.09 -9.83
CA ASP A 165 -30.40 -9.03 -8.37
C ASP A 165 -29.61 -10.16 -7.69
N SER A 166 -29.63 -11.36 -8.28
CA SER A 166 -28.91 -12.54 -7.78
C SER A 166 -27.38 -12.36 -7.73
N ASP A 167 -26.81 -11.50 -8.58
CA ASP A 167 -25.37 -11.19 -8.56
C ASP A 167 -25.00 -10.24 -7.43
N ARG A 168 -25.97 -9.54 -6.87
CA ARG A 168 -25.77 -8.50 -5.85
C ARG A 168 -26.06 -8.98 -4.43
N VAL A 169 -26.79 -10.08 -4.26
CA VAL A 169 -27.17 -10.58 -2.96
C VAL A 169 -26.80 -12.06 -2.79
N LYS A 170 -26.32 -12.42 -1.60
CA LYS A 170 -26.08 -13.83 -1.23
C LYS A 170 -27.35 -14.51 -0.71
N LYS A 171 -28.19 -13.76 0.02
CA LYS A 171 -29.51 -14.19 0.48
C LYS A 171 -30.54 -13.16 -0.03
N PRO A 172 -31.61 -13.56 -0.71
CA PRO A 172 -32.59 -12.62 -1.28
C PRO A 172 -33.22 -11.65 -0.28
N GLU A 173 -33.39 -12.08 0.95
CA GLU A 173 -33.95 -11.27 2.05
C GLU A 173 -33.05 -10.12 2.48
N TRP A 174 -31.72 -10.27 2.30
CA TRP A 174 -30.73 -9.35 2.85
C TRP A 174 -29.94 -8.65 1.76
N LEU A 175 -30.19 -7.36 1.59
CA LEU A 175 -29.40 -6.51 0.71
C LEU A 175 -28.39 -5.71 1.54
N ILE A 176 -27.10 -5.89 1.21
CA ILE A 176 -25.99 -5.22 1.89
C ILE A 176 -25.19 -4.48 0.86
N MET A 177 -25.05 -3.17 1.00
CA MET A 177 -24.31 -2.35 0.04
C MET A 177 -23.72 -1.10 0.68
N LEU A 178 -22.69 -0.54 0.05
CA LEU A 178 -22.12 0.73 0.48
C LEU A 178 -23.08 1.89 0.17
N GLY A 179 -23.42 2.67 1.18
CA GLY A 179 -24.24 3.86 1.06
C GLY A 179 -23.49 5.06 0.49
N VAL A 180 -22.72 4.84 -0.58
CA VAL A 180 -21.90 5.87 -1.22
C VAL A 180 -22.29 5.99 -2.68
N CYS A 181 -22.85 7.13 -3.06
CA CYS A 181 -23.23 7.40 -4.44
C CYS A 181 -21.99 7.34 -5.36
N THR A 182 -22.09 6.56 -6.43
CA THR A 182 -21.00 6.36 -7.39
C THR A 182 -20.70 7.58 -8.26
N HIS A 183 -21.51 8.65 -8.16
CA HIS A 183 -21.21 9.90 -8.86
C HIS A 183 -20.06 10.67 -8.19
N LEU A 184 -20.24 11.16 -6.96
CA LEU A 184 -19.26 11.98 -6.23
C LEU A 184 -19.20 11.64 -4.72
N GLY A 185 -19.66 10.46 -4.30
CA GLY A 185 -19.49 9.99 -2.93
C GLY A 185 -20.51 10.50 -1.90
N CYS A 186 -21.60 11.16 -2.32
CA CYS A 186 -22.67 11.54 -1.39
C CYS A 186 -23.39 10.32 -0.82
N VAL A 187 -23.99 10.46 0.35
CA VAL A 187 -24.79 9.39 0.97
C VAL A 187 -26.22 9.48 0.46
N PRO A 188 -26.74 8.45 -0.25
CA PRO A 188 -28.12 8.39 -0.67
C PRO A 188 -29.08 8.26 0.51
N ILE A 189 -30.30 8.78 0.34
CA ILE A 189 -31.39 8.64 1.31
C ILE A 189 -32.19 7.40 0.93
N GLY A 190 -32.39 6.50 1.89
CA GLY A 190 -33.21 5.30 1.72
C GLY A 190 -34.71 5.61 1.68
N GLU A 191 -35.49 4.71 1.09
CA GLU A 191 -36.95 4.82 0.96
C GLU A 191 -37.39 6.10 0.23
N ALA A 192 -36.56 6.55 -0.72
CA ALA A 192 -36.77 7.77 -1.47
C ALA A 192 -36.44 7.57 -2.95
N GLY A 193 -37.02 8.44 -3.78
CA GLY A 193 -36.84 8.40 -5.22
C GLY A 193 -37.98 7.71 -5.98
N ASP A 194 -37.86 7.64 -7.30
CA ASP A 194 -38.91 7.18 -8.19
C ASP A 194 -39.06 5.64 -8.26
N PHE A 195 -38.11 4.91 -7.65
CA PHE A 195 -38.00 3.44 -7.80
C PHE A 195 -37.93 2.69 -6.45
N GLY A 196 -38.52 3.23 -5.41
CA GLY A 196 -38.68 2.55 -4.11
C GLY A 196 -37.38 2.22 -3.36
N GLY A 197 -36.23 2.63 -3.88
CA GLY A 197 -34.91 2.32 -3.32
C GLY A 197 -34.23 3.50 -2.64
N TRP A 198 -33.20 4.06 -3.28
CA TRP A 198 -32.41 5.16 -2.72
C TRP A 198 -32.31 6.35 -3.66
N PHE A 199 -32.34 7.53 -3.08
CA PHE A 199 -32.21 8.79 -3.78
C PHE A 199 -30.98 9.56 -3.30
N CYS A 200 -30.14 9.98 -4.22
CA CYS A 200 -29.03 10.87 -3.91
C CYS A 200 -29.41 12.33 -4.15
N PRO A 201 -29.59 13.16 -3.09
CA PRO A 201 -30.06 14.54 -3.24
C PRO A 201 -29.03 15.48 -3.86
N CYS A 202 -27.75 15.10 -3.88
CA CYS A 202 -26.70 15.98 -4.38
C CYS A 202 -26.90 16.34 -5.87
N HIS A 203 -27.21 15.35 -6.71
CA HIS A 203 -27.36 15.54 -8.16
C HIS A 203 -28.51 14.72 -8.77
N GLY A 204 -29.41 14.20 -7.94
CA GLY A 204 -30.62 13.53 -8.42
C GLY A 204 -30.39 12.13 -9.01
N SER A 205 -29.48 11.35 -8.45
CA SER A 205 -29.36 9.93 -8.81
C SER A 205 -30.39 9.09 -8.08
N HIS A 206 -31.12 8.25 -8.81
CA HIS A 206 -32.12 7.33 -8.28
C HIS A 206 -31.66 5.90 -8.44
N TYR A 207 -31.71 5.16 -7.37
CA TYR A 207 -31.38 3.74 -7.31
C TYR A 207 -32.65 2.95 -6.99
N ASP A 208 -32.75 1.74 -7.51
CA ASP A 208 -33.85 0.82 -7.21
C ASP A 208 -33.63 0.07 -5.87
N ILE A 209 -34.55 -0.82 -5.56
CA ILE A 209 -34.53 -1.61 -4.32
C ILE A 209 -33.38 -2.62 -4.28
N SER A 210 -32.69 -2.86 -5.38
CA SER A 210 -31.46 -3.65 -5.45
C SER A 210 -30.20 -2.78 -5.47
N GLY A 211 -30.32 -1.45 -5.37
CA GLY A 211 -29.22 -0.51 -5.43
C GLY A 211 -28.65 -0.29 -6.83
N ARG A 212 -29.41 -0.63 -7.89
CA ARG A 212 -29.00 -0.40 -9.28
C ARG A 212 -29.37 1.01 -9.69
N ILE A 213 -28.47 1.65 -10.46
CA ILE A 213 -28.73 3.01 -10.99
C ILE A 213 -29.83 2.98 -12.04
N ARG A 214 -30.90 3.76 -11.84
CA ARG A 214 -32.03 3.90 -12.77
C ARG A 214 -32.01 5.24 -13.48
N LYS A 215 -31.73 6.33 -12.76
CA LYS A 215 -31.79 7.70 -13.28
C LYS A 215 -30.74 8.58 -12.61
N GLY A 216 -30.25 9.57 -13.34
CA GLY A 216 -29.31 10.56 -12.81
C GLY A 216 -27.88 10.38 -13.32
N PRO A 217 -26.93 11.16 -12.80
CA PRO A 217 -25.57 11.23 -13.30
C PRO A 217 -24.66 10.07 -12.83
N ALA A 218 -25.06 9.29 -11.84
CA ALA A 218 -24.23 8.20 -11.33
C ALA A 218 -23.92 7.17 -12.43
N PRO A 219 -22.66 6.78 -12.62
CA PRO A 219 -22.26 5.86 -13.70
C PRO A 219 -22.54 4.40 -13.38
N LEU A 220 -22.44 3.99 -12.11
CA LEU A 220 -22.49 2.59 -11.67
C LEU A 220 -23.53 2.38 -10.57
N ASN A 221 -23.86 1.12 -10.33
CA ASN A 221 -24.67 0.68 -9.19
C ASN A 221 -23.98 0.98 -7.87
N LEU A 222 -24.71 0.98 -6.76
CA LEU A 222 -24.10 1.03 -5.43
C LEU A 222 -23.23 -0.21 -5.23
N GLU A 223 -22.04 -0.01 -4.66
CA GLU A 223 -21.06 -1.07 -4.46
C GLU A 223 -21.53 -2.06 -3.39
N VAL A 224 -21.35 -3.35 -3.64
CA VAL A 224 -21.60 -4.42 -2.68
C VAL A 224 -20.27 -4.78 -2.04
N PRO A 225 -20.09 -4.61 -0.72
CA PRO A 225 -18.87 -4.99 -0.02
C PRO A 225 -18.74 -6.52 0.06
N GLU A 226 -17.56 -7.00 0.36
CA GLU A 226 -17.37 -8.40 0.73
C GLU A 226 -18.03 -8.64 2.09
N TYR A 227 -18.92 -9.62 2.17
CA TYR A 227 -19.57 -10.02 3.40
C TYR A 227 -19.87 -11.51 3.41
N ASP A 228 -20.00 -12.08 4.60
CA ASP A 228 -20.38 -13.48 4.79
C ASP A 228 -21.38 -13.65 5.92
N PHE A 229 -22.13 -14.76 5.87
CA PHE A 229 -23.04 -15.20 6.92
C PHE A 229 -22.42 -16.40 7.66
N PRO A 230 -21.62 -16.18 8.71
CA PRO A 230 -20.98 -17.28 9.45
C PRO A 230 -21.98 -18.15 10.21
N GLU A 231 -23.06 -17.55 10.67
CA GLU A 231 -24.14 -18.19 11.41
C GLU A 231 -25.50 -17.66 10.92
N ASP A 232 -26.57 -18.42 11.14
CA ASP A 232 -27.93 -17.94 10.88
C ASP A 232 -28.24 -16.77 11.82
N GLY A 233 -28.62 -15.64 11.23
CA GLY A 233 -28.90 -14.41 11.97
C GLY A 233 -27.73 -13.45 12.17
N LYS A 234 -26.53 -13.77 11.69
CA LYS A 234 -25.38 -12.87 11.76
C LYS A 234 -24.75 -12.63 10.40
N VAL A 235 -24.27 -11.41 10.18
CA VAL A 235 -23.48 -11.05 9.00
C VAL A 235 -22.16 -10.41 9.43
N VAL A 236 -21.09 -10.79 8.75
CA VAL A 236 -19.76 -10.20 8.91
C VAL A 236 -19.39 -9.49 7.61
N ILE A 237 -19.03 -8.22 7.70
CA ILE A 237 -18.63 -7.38 6.58
C ILE A 237 -17.13 -7.12 6.68
N GLY A 238 -16.35 -7.49 5.65
CA GLY A 238 -14.92 -7.26 5.54
C GLY A 238 -14.03 -8.47 5.65
#